data_a7524678eacc8e9b0379f39dfadc0cda
#
_entry.id   a7524678eacc8e9b0379f39dfadc0cda
#
_cell.length_a   1.000
_cell.length_b   1.000
_cell.length_c   1.000
_cell.angle_alpha   90.00
_cell.angle_beta   90.00
_cell.angle_gamma   90.00
#
_symmetry.space_group_name_H-M   'P 1'
#
loop_
_entity.id
_entity.type
_entity.pdbx_description
1 polymer ?
#
loop_
_entity_poly.entity_id
_entity_poly.type
_entity_poly.pdbx_seq_one_letter_code
_entity_poly.pdbx_strand_id
1 'polypeptide(L)'
;QGLASLGNTVDFIDLDENKIEDLSDKKITFYEPGLEEYFNDDQTFKRMSFSSDYRSIKWDNIDIVFVCVQTPNNIETNSVDTNFLESAIKEINNVNNSELVITVKSTIPPYEIEKVCEKVGMDSSKLTFNPEFLREGSAVEDFFKPDRIVLGGTDSEKLSKLKELYSGFECEIIITDSISSQLIKYLANTYLPLRLSFVNEATRLIDYSGGNLDDVL
;
A
#
# COMPACT_ATOMS: atom_id res chain seq x y z
N GLN A 1 -0.26 -2.76 11.25
CA GLN A 1 -0.03 -3.77 12.28
C GLN A 1 1.40 -4.33 12.23
N GLY A 2 1.92 -4.80 11.09
CA GLY A 2 3.29 -5.28 10.98
C GLY A 2 4.33 -4.27 11.47
N LEU A 3 4.20 -2.98 11.13
CA LEU A 3 5.08 -1.93 11.64
C LEU A 3 4.98 -1.77 13.17
N ALA A 4 3.78 -1.94 13.76
CA ALA A 4 3.62 -1.89 15.22
C ALA A 4 4.33 -3.07 15.91
N SER A 5 4.29 -4.27 15.33
CA SER A 5 5.03 -5.44 15.85
C SER A 5 6.54 -5.28 15.79
N LEU A 6 7.04 -4.45 14.85
CA LEU A 6 8.46 -4.09 14.74
C LEU A 6 8.89 -2.95 15.68
N GLY A 7 7.97 -2.48 16.54
CA GLY A 7 8.29 -1.51 17.61
C GLY A 7 7.85 -0.08 17.33
N ASN A 8 7.25 0.21 16.18
CA ASN A 8 6.74 1.54 15.86
C ASN A 8 5.40 1.82 16.56
N THR A 9 5.13 3.09 16.88
CA THR A 9 3.79 3.55 17.26
C THR A 9 3.01 3.86 15.99
N VAL A 10 1.77 3.35 15.87
CA VAL A 10 0.98 3.45 14.65
C VAL A 10 -0.42 3.96 14.97
N ASP A 11 -0.76 5.11 14.43
CA ASP A 11 -2.09 5.67 14.50
C ASP A 11 -2.86 5.30 13.21
N PHE A 12 -3.98 4.57 13.37
CA PHE A 12 -4.85 4.20 12.27
C PHE A 12 -6.00 5.20 12.14
N ILE A 13 -6.20 5.69 10.94
CA ILE A 13 -7.33 6.56 10.61
C ILE A 13 -8.14 5.91 9.48
N ASP A 14 -9.44 5.74 9.72
CA ASP A 14 -10.40 5.35 8.70
C ASP A 14 -11.71 6.09 8.96
N LEU A 15 -12.37 6.61 7.91
CA LEU A 15 -13.63 7.33 8.06
C LEU A 15 -14.82 6.43 8.40
N ASP A 16 -14.67 5.12 8.26
CA ASP A 16 -15.66 4.13 8.68
C ASP A 16 -15.55 3.90 10.21
N GLU A 17 -16.49 4.49 10.94
CA GLU A 17 -16.56 4.40 12.40
C GLU A 17 -16.73 2.95 12.88
N ASN A 18 -17.51 2.12 12.16
CA ASN A 18 -17.71 0.73 12.55
C ASN A 18 -16.42 -0.08 12.43
N LYS A 19 -15.66 0.17 11.37
CA LYS A 19 -14.34 -0.45 11.17
C LYS A 19 -13.36 -0.05 12.27
N ILE A 20 -13.36 1.21 12.67
CA ILE A 20 -12.53 1.71 13.77
C ILE A 20 -12.94 1.09 15.11
N GLU A 21 -14.25 0.96 15.38
CA GLU A 21 -14.76 0.30 16.58
C GLU A 21 -14.33 -1.18 16.62
N ASP A 22 -14.55 -1.92 15.54
CA ASP A 22 -14.15 -3.33 15.44
C ASP A 22 -12.64 -3.51 15.67
N LEU A 23 -11.80 -2.69 15.04
CA LEU A 23 -10.35 -2.74 15.22
C LEU A 23 -9.93 -2.40 16.66
N SER A 24 -10.59 -1.44 17.30
CA SER A 24 -10.36 -1.07 18.69
C SER A 24 -10.71 -2.20 19.66
N ASP A 25 -11.73 -2.98 19.32
CA ASP A 25 -12.17 -4.18 20.04
C ASP A 25 -11.36 -5.45 19.69
N LYS A 26 -10.26 -5.32 18.97
CA LYS A 26 -9.44 -6.44 18.45
C LYS A 26 -10.21 -7.38 17.50
N LYS A 27 -11.26 -6.89 16.84
CA LYS A 27 -12.01 -7.66 15.84
C LYS A 27 -11.43 -7.40 14.46
N ILE A 28 -11.07 -8.47 13.76
CA ILE A 28 -10.61 -8.42 12.38
C ILE A 28 -11.80 -8.73 11.47
N THR A 29 -12.10 -7.84 10.53
CA THR A 29 -13.27 -7.93 9.64
C THR A 29 -13.06 -8.83 8.42
N PHE A 30 -11.85 -9.33 8.22
CA PHE A 30 -11.50 -10.22 7.11
C PHE A 30 -10.51 -11.29 7.59
N TYR A 31 -10.48 -12.43 6.92
CA TYR A 31 -9.57 -13.51 7.25
C TYR A 31 -8.24 -13.35 6.51
N GLU A 32 -7.15 -13.36 7.27
CA GLU A 32 -5.78 -13.47 6.75
C GLU A 32 -4.97 -14.36 7.69
N PRO A 33 -4.35 -15.44 7.20
CA PRO A 33 -3.58 -16.36 8.04
C PRO A 33 -2.50 -15.64 8.87
N GLY A 34 -2.48 -15.89 10.17
CA GLY A 34 -1.50 -15.31 11.10
C GLY A 34 -1.79 -13.88 11.56
N LEU A 35 -2.78 -13.18 10.98
CA LEU A 35 -3.06 -11.79 11.32
C LEU A 35 -3.60 -11.64 12.75
N GLU A 36 -4.44 -12.58 13.21
CA GLU A 36 -5.02 -12.58 14.56
C GLU A 36 -3.97 -12.66 15.66
N GLU A 37 -2.86 -13.37 15.42
CA GLU A 37 -1.78 -13.51 16.41
C GLU A 37 -1.20 -12.14 16.80
N TYR A 38 -1.00 -11.26 15.81
CA TYR A 38 -0.48 -9.91 16.05
C TYR A 38 -1.49 -8.98 16.72
N PHE A 39 -2.81 -9.12 16.45
CA PHE A 39 -3.85 -8.35 17.14
C PHE A 39 -4.03 -8.82 18.60
N ASN A 40 -3.80 -10.08 18.86
CA ASN A 40 -3.88 -10.65 20.21
C ASN A 40 -2.60 -10.43 21.04
N ASP A 41 -1.48 -10.06 20.41
CA ASP A 41 -0.27 -9.68 21.12
C ASP A 41 -0.44 -8.30 21.79
N ASP A 42 -0.54 -8.29 23.11
CA ASP A 42 -0.74 -7.06 23.90
C ASP A 42 0.38 -6.04 23.75
N GLN A 43 1.60 -6.45 23.45
CA GLN A 43 2.73 -5.53 23.26
C GLN A 43 2.59 -4.77 21.94
N THR A 44 2.22 -5.47 20.88
CA THR A 44 1.93 -4.89 19.57
C THR A 44 0.71 -4.00 19.63
N PHE A 45 -0.38 -4.48 20.23
CA PHE A 45 -1.65 -3.74 20.30
C PHE A 45 -1.53 -2.41 21.06
N LYS A 46 -0.75 -2.35 22.14
CA LYS A 46 -0.49 -1.11 22.90
C LYS A 46 0.21 -0.01 22.11
N ARG A 47 0.82 -0.35 20.97
CA ARG A 47 1.46 0.60 20.06
C ARG A 47 0.55 1.08 18.95
N MET A 48 -0.70 0.60 18.92
CA MET A 48 -1.70 0.98 17.94
C MET A 48 -2.76 1.87 18.57
N SER A 49 -3.17 2.90 17.87
CA SER A 49 -4.36 3.69 18.17
C SER A 49 -5.27 3.74 16.96
N PHE A 50 -6.57 3.94 17.15
CA PHE A 50 -7.58 3.92 16.13
C PHE A 50 -8.49 5.13 16.25
N SER A 51 -8.74 5.84 15.15
CA SER A 51 -9.60 7.02 15.14
C SER A 51 -10.29 7.19 13.79
N SER A 52 -11.53 7.68 13.82
CA SER A 52 -12.25 8.15 12.62
C SER A 52 -12.09 9.65 12.36
N ASP A 53 -11.36 10.38 13.21
CA ASP A 53 -11.17 11.83 13.12
C ASP A 53 -9.69 12.21 12.97
N TYR A 54 -9.32 12.80 11.83
CA TYR A 54 -7.98 13.34 11.57
C TYR A 54 -7.51 14.37 12.61
N ARG A 55 -8.45 15.10 13.26
CA ARG A 55 -8.14 16.11 14.29
C ARG A 55 -7.65 15.52 15.59
N SER A 56 -7.89 14.23 15.84
CA SER A 56 -7.41 13.51 17.01
C SER A 56 -5.91 13.24 16.97
N ILE A 57 -5.29 13.31 15.81
CA ILE A 57 -3.88 12.99 15.59
C ILE A 57 -2.98 14.13 16.03
N LYS A 58 -1.94 13.79 16.79
CA LYS A 58 -0.87 14.70 17.18
C LYS A 58 0.20 14.75 16.11
N TRP A 59 -0.06 15.50 15.05
CA TRP A 59 0.76 15.55 13.83
C TRP A 59 2.25 15.88 14.08
N ASP A 60 2.56 16.62 15.14
CA ASP A 60 3.95 16.93 15.52
C ASP A 60 4.75 15.68 15.96
N ASN A 61 4.06 14.59 16.28
CA ASN A 61 4.67 13.33 16.70
C ASN A 61 4.68 12.29 15.56
N ILE A 62 4.25 12.66 14.36
CA ILE A 62 4.18 11.76 13.21
C ILE A 62 5.37 12.01 12.29
N ASP A 63 6.17 10.98 12.07
CA ASP A 63 7.30 11.02 11.12
C ASP A 63 6.86 10.66 9.71
N ILE A 64 5.99 9.63 9.57
CA ILE A 64 5.60 9.06 8.28
C ILE A 64 4.09 8.82 8.26
N VAL A 65 3.43 9.24 7.20
CA VAL A 65 2.03 8.91 6.89
C VAL A 65 1.98 7.98 5.69
N PHE A 66 1.32 6.84 5.85
CA PHE A 66 0.98 5.94 4.75
C PHE A 66 -0.45 6.19 4.29
N VAL A 67 -0.62 6.59 3.04
CA VAL A 67 -1.93 6.70 2.40
C VAL A 67 -2.27 5.36 1.76
N CYS A 68 -3.21 4.64 2.39
CA CYS A 68 -3.61 3.26 2.04
C CYS A 68 -5.10 3.17 1.70
N VAL A 69 -5.62 4.16 0.99
CA VAL A 69 -7.03 4.23 0.62
C VAL A 69 -7.35 3.44 -0.64
N GLN A 70 -8.62 3.09 -0.81
CA GLN A 70 -9.09 2.42 -2.01
C GLN A 70 -9.00 3.32 -3.24
N THR A 71 -8.70 2.72 -4.39
CA THR A 71 -8.66 3.35 -5.71
C THR A 71 -9.44 2.50 -6.71
N PRO A 72 -10.79 2.39 -6.54
CA PRO A 72 -11.60 1.50 -7.37
C PRO A 72 -11.64 1.95 -8.82
N ASN A 73 -11.77 0.98 -9.72
CA ASN A 73 -11.97 1.26 -11.14
C ASN A 73 -13.44 1.63 -11.41
N ASN A 74 -13.64 2.75 -12.09
CA ASN A 74 -14.92 3.10 -12.66
C ASN A 74 -15.06 2.44 -14.03
N ILE A 75 -15.92 1.42 -14.12
CA ILE A 75 -16.12 0.63 -15.35
C ILE A 75 -16.73 1.47 -16.47
N GLU A 76 -17.60 2.43 -16.12
CA GLU A 76 -18.32 3.26 -17.11
C GLU A 76 -17.39 4.25 -17.80
N THR A 77 -16.46 4.84 -17.04
CA THR A 77 -15.51 5.85 -17.54
C THR A 77 -14.16 5.27 -17.90
N ASN A 78 -13.92 3.99 -17.62
CA ASN A 78 -12.62 3.30 -17.74
C ASN A 78 -11.48 4.09 -17.08
N SER A 79 -11.76 4.67 -15.92
CA SER A 79 -10.82 5.47 -15.13
C SER A 79 -10.77 5.00 -13.67
N VAL A 80 -9.75 5.42 -12.95
CA VAL A 80 -9.62 5.18 -11.51
C VAL A 80 -10.43 6.23 -10.76
N ASP A 81 -11.21 5.81 -9.75
CA ASP A 81 -11.84 6.73 -8.82
C ASP A 81 -10.82 7.18 -7.76
N THR A 82 -10.48 8.46 -7.79
CA THR A 82 -9.48 9.08 -6.92
C THR A 82 -10.06 9.82 -5.72
N ASN A 83 -11.38 9.82 -5.51
CA ASN A 83 -12.05 10.62 -4.47
C ASN A 83 -11.51 10.35 -3.06
N PHE A 84 -11.27 9.08 -2.71
CA PHE A 84 -10.72 8.73 -1.39
C PHE A 84 -9.29 9.25 -1.24
N LEU A 85 -8.49 9.16 -2.30
CA LEU A 85 -7.11 9.65 -2.30
C LEU A 85 -7.07 11.19 -2.24
N GLU A 86 -7.92 11.87 -3.01
CA GLU A 86 -8.06 13.33 -2.97
C GLU A 86 -8.43 13.81 -1.56
N SER A 87 -9.39 13.13 -0.92
CA SER A 87 -9.81 13.46 0.44
C SER A 87 -8.66 13.28 1.45
N ALA A 88 -7.97 12.15 1.41
CA ALA A 88 -6.86 11.87 2.33
C ALA A 88 -5.69 12.85 2.13
N ILE A 89 -5.27 13.09 0.90
CA ILE A 89 -4.17 14.03 0.60
C ILE A 89 -4.55 15.46 0.98
N LYS A 90 -5.80 15.87 0.78
CA LYS A 90 -6.28 17.19 1.18
C LYS A 90 -6.18 17.42 2.68
N GLU A 91 -6.59 16.44 3.49
CA GLU A 91 -6.47 16.54 4.95
C GLU A 91 -5.00 16.61 5.39
N ILE A 92 -4.13 15.78 4.82
CA ILE A 92 -2.70 15.77 5.13
C ILE A 92 -2.01 17.07 4.66
N ASN A 93 -2.41 17.64 3.52
CA ASN A 93 -1.86 18.90 3.01
C ASN A 93 -2.10 20.10 3.93
N ASN A 94 -3.13 20.02 4.80
CA ASN A 94 -3.41 21.04 5.80
C ASN A 94 -2.50 20.94 7.04
N VAL A 95 -1.73 19.85 7.16
CA VAL A 95 -0.78 19.67 8.27
C VAL A 95 0.46 20.54 8.06
N ASN A 96 0.73 21.41 9.01
CA ASN A 96 1.90 22.28 8.96
C ASN A 96 3.15 21.58 9.55
N ASN A 97 3.61 20.50 8.88
CA ASN A 97 4.82 19.79 9.25
C ASN A 97 5.66 19.50 7.99
N SER A 98 6.72 20.28 7.78
CA SER A 98 7.60 20.17 6.61
C SER A 98 8.43 18.88 6.60
N GLU A 99 8.66 18.30 7.78
CA GLU A 99 9.45 17.07 7.96
C GLU A 99 8.64 15.79 7.75
N LEU A 100 7.32 15.92 7.65
CA LEU A 100 6.41 14.79 7.45
C LEU A 100 6.69 14.08 6.12
N VAL A 101 6.93 12.77 6.19
CA VAL A 101 7.04 11.93 5.00
C VAL A 101 5.64 11.44 4.62
N ILE A 102 5.12 11.90 3.49
CA ILE A 102 3.80 11.47 2.98
C ILE A 102 4.03 10.40 1.93
N THR A 103 3.63 9.17 2.22
CA THR A 103 3.90 8.00 1.41
C THR A 103 2.61 7.40 0.88
N VAL A 104 2.45 7.39 -0.44
CA VAL A 104 1.32 6.74 -1.10
C VAL A 104 1.62 5.24 -1.26
N LYS A 105 0.79 4.41 -0.64
CA LYS A 105 0.84 2.96 -0.75
C LYS A 105 -0.25 2.41 -1.66
N SER A 106 -1.32 3.16 -1.86
CA SER A 106 -2.40 2.85 -2.81
C SER A 106 -1.87 2.70 -4.23
N THR A 107 -2.41 1.74 -4.97
CA THR A 107 -2.07 1.53 -6.39
C THR A 107 -2.78 2.58 -7.25
N ILE A 108 -2.02 3.49 -7.85
CA ILE A 108 -2.56 4.57 -8.70
C ILE A 108 -1.68 4.76 -9.93
N PRO A 109 -2.26 5.03 -11.12
CA PRO A 109 -1.48 5.38 -12.30
C PRO A 109 -0.68 6.68 -12.07
N PRO A 110 0.57 6.78 -12.56
CA PRO A 110 1.42 7.96 -12.34
C PRO A 110 0.77 9.30 -12.73
N TYR A 111 0.06 9.32 -13.85
CA TYR A 111 -0.62 10.52 -14.36
C TYR A 111 -1.87 10.93 -13.56
N GLU A 112 -2.46 10.01 -12.79
CA GLU A 112 -3.61 10.34 -11.92
C GLU A 112 -3.17 11.02 -10.63
N ILE A 113 -2.02 10.67 -10.07
CA ILE A 113 -1.51 11.31 -8.85
C ILE A 113 -1.21 12.80 -9.08
N GLU A 114 -0.69 13.16 -10.25
CA GLU A 114 -0.45 14.57 -10.60
C GLU A 114 -1.76 15.36 -10.60
N LYS A 115 -2.82 14.81 -11.22
CA LYS A 115 -4.15 15.44 -11.23
C LYS A 115 -4.74 15.58 -9.82
N VAL A 116 -4.57 14.56 -8.96
CA VAL A 116 -5.00 14.63 -7.56
C VAL A 116 -4.28 15.77 -6.84
N CYS A 117 -2.97 15.86 -6.99
CA CYS A 117 -2.16 16.91 -6.37
C CYS A 117 -2.56 18.30 -6.85
N GLU A 118 -2.79 18.47 -8.15
CA GLU A 118 -3.28 19.74 -8.73
C GLU A 118 -4.64 20.16 -8.12
N LYS A 119 -5.59 19.22 -8.00
CA LYS A 119 -6.92 19.50 -7.43
C LYS A 119 -6.87 19.92 -5.97
N VAL A 120 -5.97 19.35 -5.18
CA VAL A 120 -5.84 19.65 -3.74
C VAL A 120 -4.82 20.75 -3.45
N GLY A 121 -4.15 21.30 -4.47
CA GLY A 121 -3.14 22.36 -4.32
C GLY A 121 -1.86 21.89 -3.63
N MET A 122 -1.47 20.63 -3.81
CA MET A 122 -0.25 20.07 -3.28
C MET A 122 0.80 19.92 -4.39
N ASP A 123 2.05 20.18 -4.09
CA ASP A 123 3.16 19.83 -4.98
C ASP A 123 3.41 18.31 -4.91
N SER A 124 3.28 17.62 -6.05
CA SER A 124 3.47 16.16 -6.14
C SER A 124 4.88 15.70 -5.75
N SER A 125 5.89 16.57 -5.83
CA SER A 125 7.26 16.29 -5.39
C SER A 125 7.38 16.04 -3.88
N LYS A 126 6.39 16.46 -3.09
CA LYS A 126 6.32 16.20 -1.64
C LYS A 126 5.94 14.76 -1.31
N LEU A 127 5.36 14.03 -2.27
CA LEU A 127 4.95 12.65 -2.08
C LEU A 127 6.11 11.69 -2.32
N THR A 128 6.10 10.65 -1.51
CA THR A 128 6.87 9.43 -1.74
C THR A 128 5.92 8.27 -2.04
N PHE A 129 6.44 7.19 -2.58
CA PHE A 129 5.66 6.02 -2.97
C PHE A 129 6.28 4.75 -2.41
N ASN A 130 5.44 3.91 -1.84
CA ASN A 130 5.83 2.58 -1.36
C ASN A 130 4.74 1.57 -1.72
N PRO A 131 4.68 1.15 -2.99
CA PRO A 131 3.70 0.16 -3.42
C PRO A 131 3.87 -1.14 -2.65
N GLU A 132 2.74 -1.83 -2.40
CA GLU A 132 2.72 -3.12 -1.72
C GLU A 132 2.71 -4.26 -2.76
N PHE A 133 3.21 -5.45 -2.36
CA PHE A 133 3.22 -6.67 -3.16
C PHE A 133 2.65 -7.84 -2.37
N LEU A 134 1.71 -7.54 -1.46
CA LEU A 134 1.07 -8.53 -0.59
C LEU A 134 0.05 -9.36 -1.38
N ARG A 135 0.05 -10.67 -1.17
CA ARG A 135 -0.92 -11.59 -1.75
C ARG A 135 -1.94 -11.97 -0.68
N GLU A 136 -3.22 -11.93 -1.04
CA GLU A 136 -4.28 -12.43 -0.16
C GLU A 136 -4.03 -13.90 0.22
N GLY A 137 -4.15 -14.21 1.51
CA GLY A 137 -3.87 -15.54 2.07
C GLY A 137 -2.41 -15.79 2.44
N SER A 138 -1.49 -14.88 2.11
CA SER A 138 -0.08 -14.91 2.54
C SER A 138 0.48 -13.51 2.87
N ALA A 139 -0.40 -12.52 3.08
CA ALA A 139 0.00 -11.13 3.26
C ALA A 139 0.87 -10.90 4.52
N VAL A 140 0.66 -11.67 5.57
CA VAL A 140 1.51 -11.62 6.77
C VAL A 140 2.92 -12.09 6.46
N GLU A 141 3.08 -13.22 5.78
CA GLU A 141 4.40 -13.72 5.38
C GLU A 141 5.08 -12.78 4.40
N ASP A 142 4.34 -12.31 3.38
CA ASP A 142 4.85 -11.36 2.37
C ASP A 142 5.29 -10.04 3.00
N PHE A 143 4.65 -9.61 4.10
CA PHE A 143 5.07 -8.41 4.83
C PHE A 143 6.41 -8.61 5.55
N PHE A 144 6.60 -9.74 6.26
CA PHE A 144 7.80 -9.98 7.06
C PHE A 144 8.98 -10.52 6.24
N LYS A 145 8.70 -11.16 5.11
CA LYS A 145 9.70 -11.71 4.19
C LYS A 145 9.42 -11.25 2.75
N PRO A 146 9.43 -9.94 2.49
CA PRO A 146 9.18 -9.44 1.15
C PRO A 146 10.33 -9.80 0.21
N ASP A 147 10.02 -10.14 -1.03
CA ASP A 147 11.04 -10.31 -2.08
C ASP A 147 11.83 -9.02 -2.32
N ARG A 148 11.17 -7.89 -2.21
CA ARG A 148 11.74 -6.55 -2.36
C ARG A 148 10.84 -5.49 -1.75
N ILE A 149 11.42 -4.35 -1.40
CA ILE A 149 10.71 -3.13 -1.02
C ILE A 149 11.04 -2.06 -2.07
N VAL A 150 10.02 -1.39 -2.61
CA VAL A 150 10.20 -0.33 -3.61
C VAL A 150 9.84 1.00 -2.96
N LEU A 151 10.76 1.96 -3.05
CA LEU A 151 10.60 3.33 -2.55
C LEU A 151 10.79 4.30 -3.70
N GLY A 152 9.79 5.11 -3.98
CA GLY A 152 9.80 6.09 -5.06
C GLY A 152 9.69 7.52 -4.56
N GLY A 153 10.37 8.45 -5.21
CA GLY A 153 10.28 9.86 -4.88
C GLY A 153 11.43 10.67 -5.44
N THR A 154 11.39 11.98 -5.20
CA THR A 154 12.44 12.92 -5.61
C THR A 154 13.23 13.47 -4.44
N ASP A 155 12.67 13.40 -3.23
CA ASP A 155 13.30 13.90 -2.00
C ASP A 155 14.13 12.80 -1.33
N SER A 156 15.45 12.95 -1.39
CA SER A 156 16.41 11.97 -0.87
C SER A 156 16.38 11.83 0.66
N GLU A 157 16.02 12.89 1.41
CA GLU A 157 15.94 12.83 2.87
C GLU A 157 14.72 12.04 3.30
N LYS A 158 13.58 12.26 2.66
CA LYS A 158 12.35 11.49 2.90
C LYS A 158 12.52 10.02 2.52
N LEU A 159 13.15 9.73 1.38
CA LEU A 159 13.47 8.36 0.98
C LEU A 159 14.43 7.69 1.95
N SER A 160 15.38 8.43 2.55
CA SER A 160 16.27 7.91 3.58
C SER A 160 15.51 7.54 4.86
N LYS A 161 14.57 8.37 5.32
CA LYS A 161 13.69 8.07 6.47
C LYS A 161 12.86 6.80 6.21
N LEU A 162 12.28 6.66 5.01
CA LEU A 162 11.55 5.44 4.62
C LEU A 162 12.47 4.21 4.57
N LYS A 163 13.67 4.35 4.03
CA LYS A 163 14.65 3.25 4.01
C LYS A 163 15.03 2.81 5.43
N GLU A 164 15.18 3.74 6.35
CA GLU A 164 15.48 3.45 7.76
C GLU A 164 14.35 2.64 8.41
N LEU A 165 13.07 2.99 8.15
CA LEU A 165 11.91 2.23 8.63
C LEU A 165 11.98 0.75 8.22
N TYR A 166 12.52 0.46 7.04
CA TYR A 166 12.63 -0.88 6.49
C TYR A 166 14.01 -1.53 6.67
N SER A 167 14.92 -0.91 7.45
CA SER A 167 16.30 -1.39 7.61
C SER A 167 16.44 -2.78 8.25
N GLY A 168 15.41 -3.22 8.99
CA GLY A 168 15.38 -4.56 9.62
C GLY A 168 14.89 -5.68 8.71
N PHE A 169 14.52 -5.40 7.45
CA PHE A 169 14.04 -6.41 6.51
C PHE A 169 15.20 -7.00 5.72
N GLU A 170 15.24 -8.33 5.61
CA GLU A 170 16.25 -9.06 4.85
C GLU A 170 15.86 -9.18 3.36
N CYS A 171 15.75 -8.04 2.67
CA CYS A 171 15.41 -7.99 1.25
C CYS A 171 16.08 -6.82 0.55
N GLU A 172 16.02 -6.81 -0.78
CA GLU A 172 16.47 -5.67 -1.58
C GLU A 172 15.52 -4.47 -1.39
N ILE A 173 16.07 -3.28 -1.08
CA ILE A 173 15.34 -2.01 -1.07
C ILE A 173 15.70 -1.23 -2.33
N ILE A 174 14.76 -1.18 -3.28
CA ILE A 174 14.91 -0.47 -4.56
C ILE A 174 14.46 0.98 -4.37
N ILE A 175 15.39 1.92 -4.53
CA ILE A 175 15.09 3.36 -4.53
C ILE A 175 15.06 3.85 -5.97
N THR A 176 13.97 4.51 -6.36
CA THR A 176 13.77 5.00 -7.73
C THR A 176 12.94 6.28 -7.73
N ASP A 177 12.64 6.82 -8.91
CA ASP A 177 11.73 7.95 -9.05
C ASP A 177 10.25 7.55 -8.82
N SER A 178 9.38 8.56 -8.66
CA SER A 178 7.96 8.38 -8.39
C SER A 178 7.23 7.59 -9.47
N ILE A 179 7.51 7.86 -10.73
CA ILE A 179 6.85 7.22 -11.88
C ILE A 179 7.26 5.75 -11.97
N SER A 180 8.57 5.48 -11.91
CA SER A 180 9.11 4.11 -11.98
C SER A 180 8.58 3.24 -10.84
N SER A 181 8.49 3.75 -9.61
CA SER A 181 7.95 2.98 -8.47
C SER A 181 6.49 2.54 -8.68
N GLN A 182 5.66 3.43 -9.22
CA GLN A 182 4.27 3.14 -9.53
C GLN A 182 4.15 2.15 -10.69
N LEU A 183 4.96 2.33 -11.76
CA LEU A 183 4.97 1.43 -12.91
C LEU A 183 5.43 0.01 -12.53
N ILE A 184 6.39 -0.14 -11.62
CA ILE A 184 6.79 -1.46 -11.09
C ILE A 184 5.58 -2.21 -10.53
N LYS A 185 4.73 -1.54 -9.73
CA LYS A 185 3.50 -2.15 -9.20
C LYS A 185 2.50 -2.50 -10.29
N TYR A 186 2.23 -1.57 -11.21
CA TYR A 186 1.29 -1.79 -12.31
C TYR A 186 1.71 -2.95 -13.20
N LEU A 187 2.98 -2.99 -13.60
CA LEU A 187 3.50 -4.04 -14.46
C LEU A 187 3.50 -5.39 -13.77
N ALA A 188 3.85 -5.46 -12.47
CA ALA A 188 3.77 -6.69 -11.70
C ALA A 188 2.33 -7.23 -11.64
N ASN A 189 1.36 -6.36 -11.33
CA ASN A 189 -0.05 -6.74 -11.24
C ASN A 189 -0.66 -7.13 -12.61
N THR A 190 -0.19 -6.53 -13.71
CA THR A 190 -0.68 -6.83 -15.07
C THR A 190 -0.04 -8.10 -15.61
N TYR A 191 1.22 -8.36 -15.29
CA TYR A 191 1.95 -9.53 -15.80
C TYR A 191 1.36 -10.85 -15.29
N LEU A 192 0.90 -10.91 -14.04
CA LEU A 192 0.30 -12.12 -13.47
C LEU A 192 -0.93 -12.61 -14.25
N PRO A 193 -1.98 -11.81 -14.46
CA PRO A 193 -3.13 -12.24 -15.25
C PRO A 193 -2.78 -12.45 -16.73
N LEU A 194 -1.80 -11.73 -17.29
CA LEU A 194 -1.32 -11.97 -18.65
C LEU A 194 -0.72 -13.37 -18.79
N ARG A 195 0.15 -13.76 -17.84
CA ARG A 195 0.71 -15.13 -17.79
C ARG A 195 -0.39 -16.18 -17.73
N LEU A 196 -1.37 -15.99 -16.83
CA LEU A 196 -2.48 -16.93 -16.69
C LEU A 196 -3.32 -17.03 -17.97
N SER A 197 -3.62 -15.89 -18.58
CA SER A 197 -4.34 -15.85 -19.85
C SER A 197 -3.58 -16.58 -20.97
N PHE A 198 -2.26 -16.36 -21.06
CA PHE A 198 -1.41 -17.05 -22.03
C PHE A 198 -1.42 -18.57 -21.80
N VAL A 199 -1.26 -19.03 -20.55
CA VAL A 199 -1.29 -20.46 -20.23
C VAL A 199 -2.63 -21.08 -20.57
N ASN A 200 -3.74 -20.40 -20.29
CA ASN A 200 -5.08 -20.86 -20.64
C ASN A 200 -5.26 -21.03 -22.18
N GLU A 201 -4.78 -20.08 -22.97
CA GLU A 201 -4.84 -20.19 -24.43
C GLU A 201 -3.91 -21.29 -24.96
N ALA A 202 -2.71 -21.43 -24.39
CA ALA A 202 -1.79 -22.53 -24.71
C ALA A 202 -2.43 -23.89 -24.41
N THR A 203 -3.08 -24.05 -23.27
CA THR A 203 -3.80 -25.27 -22.88
C THR A 203 -4.87 -25.63 -23.91
N ARG A 204 -5.69 -24.66 -24.35
CA ARG A 204 -6.71 -24.89 -25.39
C ARG A 204 -6.11 -25.35 -26.71
N LEU A 205 -4.97 -24.77 -27.09
CA LEU A 205 -4.25 -25.18 -28.31
C LEU A 205 -3.71 -26.60 -28.21
N ILE A 206 -3.13 -26.97 -27.05
CA ILE A 206 -2.59 -28.31 -26.78
C ILE A 206 -3.72 -29.34 -26.85
N ASP A 207 -4.85 -29.09 -26.20
CA ASP A 207 -6.02 -29.96 -26.22
C ASP A 207 -6.55 -30.17 -27.62
N TYR A 208 -6.68 -29.07 -28.39
CA TYR A 208 -7.14 -29.13 -29.79
C TYR A 208 -6.20 -29.94 -30.68
N SER A 209 -4.91 -29.85 -30.42
CA SER A 209 -3.86 -30.52 -31.19
C SER A 209 -3.60 -31.98 -30.77
N GLY A 210 -4.24 -32.43 -29.66
CA GLY A 210 -4.01 -33.76 -29.08
C GLY A 210 -2.65 -33.94 -28.42
N GLY A 211 -2.02 -32.83 -28.00
CA GLY A 211 -0.75 -32.83 -27.25
C GLY A 211 -0.95 -33.21 -25.77
N ASN A 212 0.15 -33.49 -25.09
CA ASN A 212 0.17 -33.71 -23.63
C ASN A 212 0.53 -32.39 -22.93
N LEU A 213 -0.37 -31.93 -22.04
CA LEU A 213 -0.22 -30.67 -21.32
C LEU A 213 1.04 -30.66 -20.43
N ASP A 214 1.30 -31.75 -19.70
CA ASP A 214 2.44 -31.86 -18.78
C ASP A 214 3.80 -31.87 -19.49
N ASP A 215 3.82 -32.26 -20.78
CA ASP A 215 5.04 -32.25 -21.58
C ASP A 215 5.34 -30.89 -22.23
N VAL A 216 4.33 -30.00 -22.29
CA VAL A 216 4.43 -28.70 -23.01
C VAL A 216 4.56 -27.53 -22.04
N LEU A 217 3.94 -27.56 -20.85
CA LEU A 217 3.95 -26.51 -19.82
C LEU A 217 4.84 -26.89 -18.62
#